data_e4f10e42623c21a7394abfa2cb764a00
#
_entry.id   e4f10e42623c21a7394abfa2cb764a00
#
_cell.length_a   1.000
_cell.length_b   1.000
_cell.length_c   1.000
_cell.angle_alpha   90.00
_cell.angle_beta   90.00
_cell.angle_gamma   90.00
#
_symmetry.space_group_name_H-M   'P 1'
#
loop_
_entity.id
_entity.type
_entity.pdbx_description
1 polymer ?
#
loop_
_entity_poly.entity_id
_entity_poly.type
_entity_poly.pdbx_seq_one_letter_code
_entity_poly.pdbx_strand_id
1 'polypeptide(L)'
;MDKYSGMKILWILFFSGFFLSAAAQKNGTSFAAVSTSFLEYQKTLPRPAEAIAHKEDTLRKQFAAKKLVWPAKYIYIRSFKYDSQMEVWVKDNINDPFQLFKTYRVCALAGTLGPKRMKGDFQVPEGFYYINEFNPRSTYYLSLGLNYPNVSDRILSDSLQPGGEIYIHGSCVTVGCIPMTDNQIDELYILAAHAKDAGQDFIPVHIFPIRYNVKRSVDYLNTLTKDDPSLKRFALKLEDAFDYFEKYRQLPVIMTNEKGDYVVDGIVRKPVVDEKEKQKPVRVKVPHRVRDITVLTDAVYQWPEYPGGGQAFLNYLQQLGKEMVAYLPGSMKKAFVQVEFIVDTDGTPVNFKVVKGIDEDFNDELITQLEKMPSWKPATVNDKAVAKKMKQSIEISAQ
;
A
#
# COMPACT_ATOMS: atom_id res chain seq x y z
N MET A 1 90.44 26.30 38.93
CA MET A 1 90.62 27.66 39.44
C MET A 1 89.81 28.56 38.54
N ASP A 2 88.93 29.28 39.22
CA ASP A 2 88.21 30.52 38.85
C ASP A 2 87.11 30.46 37.74
N LYS A 3 85.88 30.43 38.12
CA LYS A 3 84.95 31.51 38.55
C LYS A 3 84.87 32.66 37.56
N TYR A 4 83.70 32.84 36.97
CA TYR A 4 82.88 34.09 36.99
C TYR A 4 81.54 33.82 36.22
N SER A 5 80.45 33.75 36.83
CA SER A 5 79.43 34.74 37.10
C SER A 5 79.19 35.77 35.95
N GLY A 6 78.06 35.66 35.25
CA GLY A 6 77.63 36.56 34.19
C GLY A 6 76.13 36.66 34.11
N MET A 7 75.70 37.76 34.56
CA MET A 7 74.38 38.34 34.76
C MET A 7 73.41 38.22 33.56
N LYS A 8 72.23 37.68 33.72
CA LYS A 8 71.15 37.67 32.73
C LYS A 8 70.46 39.04 32.67
N ILE A 9 70.64 39.70 31.57
CA ILE A 9 69.89 40.92 31.27
C ILE A 9 68.55 40.50 30.67
N LEU A 10 67.46 40.84 31.37
CA LEU A 10 66.09 40.59 30.95
C LEU A 10 65.64 41.78 30.07
N TRP A 11 65.45 41.51 28.77
CA TRP A 11 64.85 42.49 27.86
C TRP A 11 63.33 42.33 27.93
N ILE A 12 62.65 43.30 28.55
CA ILE A 12 61.18 43.44 28.50
C ILE A 12 60.86 44.26 27.25
N LEU A 13 60.36 43.54 26.22
CA LEU A 13 59.77 44.19 25.04
C LEU A 13 58.32 44.55 25.35
N PHE A 14 58.05 45.84 25.50
CA PHE A 14 56.73 46.42 25.55
C PHE A 14 56.11 46.32 24.14
N PHE A 15 55.14 45.34 23.97
CA PHE A 15 54.34 45.31 22.77
C PHE A 15 53.08 46.17 23.06
N SER A 16 53.08 47.39 22.54
CA SER A 16 51.87 48.23 22.51
C SER A 16 50.92 47.70 21.45
N GLY A 17 49.95 46.89 21.88
CA GLY A 17 48.87 46.42 21.01
C GLY A 17 47.91 47.53 20.65
N PHE A 18 47.95 47.95 19.41
CA PHE A 18 46.89 48.79 18.81
C PHE A 18 45.65 47.89 18.62
N PHE A 19 44.67 48.07 19.48
CA PHE A 19 43.33 47.47 19.28
C PHE A 19 42.61 48.31 18.19
N LEU A 20 42.66 47.85 16.94
CA LEU A 20 41.71 48.26 15.89
C LEU A 20 40.37 47.54 16.18
N SER A 21 39.45 48.29 16.77
CA SER A 21 38.06 47.86 16.85
C SER A 21 37.44 47.91 15.47
N ALA A 22 37.48 46.80 14.75
CA ALA A 22 36.67 46.65 13.55
C ALA A 22 35.20 46.46 13.99
N ALA A 23 34.44 47.56 13.91
CA ALA A 23 33.00 47.50 13.98
C ALA A 23 32.50 46.76 12.72
N ALA A 24 32.36 45.43 12.82
CA ALA A 24 31.67 44.64 11.83
C ALA A 24 30.19 45.02 11.85
N GLN A 25 29.82 45.91 10.94
CA GLN A 25 28.42 46.23 10.64
C GLN A 25 27.77 44.95 10.11
N LYS A 26 27.07 44.23 11.00
CA LYS A 26 26.16 43.14 10.62
C LYS A 26 24.97 43.75 9.87
N ASN A 27 25.13 44.01 8.60
CA ASN A 27 23.99 44.06 7.69
C ASN A 27 23.53 42.63 7.44
N GLY A 28 22.98 42.02 8.49
CA GLY A 28 22.22 40.81 8.36
C GLY A 28 20.88 41.13 7.70
N THR A 29 20.85 41.20 6.38
CA THR A 29 19.60 40.91 5.66
C THR A 29 19.29 39.46 5.97
N SER A 30 18.54 39.26 7.04
CA SER A 30 17.82 38.02 7.29
C SER A 30 16.89 37.84 6.08
N PHE A 31 17.32 37.09 5.08
CA PHE A 31 16.41 36.46 4.15
C PHE A 31 15.62 35.48 5.00
N ALA A 32 14.51 35.95 5.57
CA ALA A 32 13.47 35.00 6.00
C ALA A 32 13.14 34.25 4.72
N ALA A 33 13.53 32.98 4.67
CA ALA A 33 13.08 32.08 3.64
C ALA A 33 11.57 32.11 3.75
N VAL A 34 10.91 32.80 2.81
CA VAL A 34 9.45 32.78 2.71
C VAL A 34 9.13 31.34 2.36
N SER A 35 8.77 30.58 3.38
CA SER A 35 8.27 29.22 3.20
C SER A 35 6.97 29.37 2.40
N THR A 36 7.05 29.13 1.10
CA THR A 36 5.86 29.11 0.25
C THR A 36 4.98 27.96 0.71
N SER A 37 3.72 28.23 1.04
CA SER A 37 2.79 27.18 1.45
C SER A 37 2.59 26.17 0.32
N PHE A 38 2.10 24.97 0.67
CA PHE A 38 1.86 23.95 -0.33
C PHE A 38 0.88 24.41 -1.41
N LEU A 39 -0.18 25.08 -1.01
CA LEU A 39 -1.19 25.61 -1.93
C LEU A 39 -0.60 26.70 -2.86
N GLU A 40 0.20 27.62 -2.31
CA GLU A 40 0.85 28.65 -3.12
C GLU A 40 1.83 28.02 -4.13
N TYR A 41 2.54 26.99 -3.76
CA TYR A 41 3.34 26.22 -4.71
C TYR A 41 2.47 25.59 -5.81
N GLN A 42 1.31 24.97 -5.48
CA GLN A 42 0.41 24.42 -6.49
C GLN A 42 -0.10 25.50 -7.47
N LYS A 43 -0.35 26.72 -7.02
CA LYS A 43 -0.75 27.84 -7.87
C LYS A 43 0.31 28.29 -8.87
N THR A 44 1.58 27.90 -8.69
CA THR A 44 2.64 28.16 -9.68
C THR A 44 2.63 27.18 -10.84
N LEU A 45 1.88 26.07 -10.73
CA LEU A 45 1.83 24.99 -11.72
C LEU A 45 0.62 25.17 -12.64
N PRO A 46 0.77 25.06 -13.98
CA PRO A 46 -0.28 25.44 -14.92
C PRO A 46 -1.65 24.79 -14.65
N ARG A 47 -1.72 23.48 -14.58
CA ARG A 47 -3.01 22.77 -14.41
C ARG A 47 -3.66 23.01 -13.04
N PRO A 48 -2.94 22.91 -11.89
CA PRO A 48 -3.52 23.28 -10.61
C PRO A 48 -3.96 24.74 -10.55
N ALA A 49 -3.19 25.70 -11.11
CA ALA A 49 -3.57 27.11 -11.16
C ALA A 49 -4.87 27.32 -11.93
N GLU A 50 -5.00 26.68 -13.09
CA GLU A 50 -6.22 26.72 -13.92
C GLU A 50 -7.41 26.10 -13.18
N ALA A 51 -7.25 24.92 -12.58
CA ALA A 51 -8.27 24.25 -11.80
C ALA A 51 -8.77 25.17 -10.66
N ILE A 52 -7.83 25.75 -9.87
CA ILE A 52 -8.16 26.66 -8.78
C ILE A 52 -8.95 27.87 -9.31
N ALA A 53 -8.46 28.52 -10.37
CA ALA A 53 -9.12 29.70 -10.95
C ALA A 53 -10.56 29.41 -11.41
N HIS A 54 -10.81 28.22 -11.94
CA HIS A 54 -12.14 27.84 -12.47
C HIS A 54 -13.08 27.27 -11.41
N LYS A 55 -12.60 26.62 -10.35
CA LYS A 55 -13.44 25.81 -9.45
C LYS A 55 -13.50 26.32 -8.02
N GLU A 56 -12.51 27.05 -7.53
CA GLU A 56 -12.45 27.40 -6.10
C GLU A 56 -13.67 28.19 -5.63
N ASP A 57 -14.11 29.18 -6.41
CA ASP A 57 -15.30 29.97 -6.06
C ASP A 57 -16.59 29.12 -6.05
N THR A 58 -16.70 28.18 -7.00
CA THR A 58 -17.82 27.23 -7.04
C THR A 58 -17.80 26.31 -5.82
N LEU A 59 -16.64 25.78 -5.43
CA LEU A 59 -16.49 24.95 -4.24
C LEU A 59 -16.86 25.74 -2.98
N ARG A 60 -16.37 26.99 -2.84
CA ARG A 60 -16.72 27.87 -1.72
C ARG A 60 -18.24 28.07 -1.59
N LYS A 61 -18.93 28.30 -2.71
CA LYS A 61 -20.39 28.43 -2.74
C LYS A 61 -21.10 27.12 -2.36
N GLN A 62 -20.58 25.97 -2.81
CA GLN A 62 -21.13 24.65 -2.44
C GLN A 62 -20.96 24.35 -0.94
N PHE A 63 -19.80 24.72 -0.36
CA PHE A 63 -19.56 24.62 1.08
C PHE A 63 -20.54 25.49 1.87
N ALA A 64 -20.68 26.76 1.48
CA ALA A 64 -21.61 27.68 2.11
C ALA A 64 -23.06 27.20 2.07
N ALA A 65 -23.51 26.67 0.91
CA ALA A 65 -24.84 26.11 0.74
C ALA A 65 -25.13 24.91 1.68
N LYS A 66 -24.09 24.18 2.07
CA LYS A 66 -24.14 23.06 3.01
C LYS A 66 -23.81 23.44 4.45
N LYS A 67 -23.57 24.72 4.72
CA LYS A 67 -23.13 25.24 6.02
C LYS A 67 -21.82 24.60 6.51
N LEU A 68 -20.92 24.25 5.58
CA LEU A 68 -19.60 23.71 5.84
C LEU A 68 -18.56 24.83 5.86
N VAL A 69 -17.52 24.65 6.67
CA VAL A 69 -16.39 25.61 6.74
C VAL A 69 -15.49 25.44 5.52
N TRP A 70 -15.14 26.54 4.87
CA TRP A 70 -14.20 26.57 3.75
C TRP A 70 -12.91 27.32 4.14
N PRO A 71 -11.73 26.78 3.77
CA PRO A 71 -11.50 25.41 3.32
C PRO A 71 -11.64 24.41 4.47
N ALA A 72 -11.99 23.16 4.17
CA ALA A 72 -11.99 22.11 5.16
C ALA A 72 -10.55 21.75 5.54
N LYS A 73 -10.25 21.64 6.84
CA LYS A 73 -8.93 21.25 7.33
C LYS A 73 -8.70 19.74 7.23
N TYR A 74 -9.76 18.95 7.32
CA TYR A 74 -9.70 17.51 7.24
C TYR A 74 -10.68 17.01 6.21
N ILE A 75 -10.18 16.21 5.28
CA ILE A 75 -10.99 15.48 4.31
C ILE A 75 -10.76 13.97 4.43
N TYR A 76 -11.77 13.21 4.09
CA TYR A 76 -11.76 11.77 4.00
C TYR A 76 -12.47 11.33 2.73
N ILE A 77 -11.88 10.39 1.99
CA ILE A 77 -12.37 9.89 0.72
C ILE A 77 -12.76 8.42 0.87
N ARG A 78 -13.96 8.06 0.38
CA ARG A 78 -14.40 6.66 0.27
C ARG A 78 -14.76 6.35 -1.17
N SER A 79 -14.20 5.29 -1.73
CA SER A 79 -14.56 4.79 -3.06
C SER A 79 -15.27 3.45 -2.95
N PHE A 80 -16.34 3.26 -3.73
CA PHE A 80 -17.15 2.03 -3.77
C PHE A 80 -17.13 1.46 -5.17
N LYS A 81 -16.43 0.34 -5.34
CA LYS A 81 -16.14 -0.23 -6.67
C LYS A 81 -17.42 -0.60 -7.41
N TYR A 82 -18.27 -1.45 -6.83
CA TYR A 82 -19.51 -1.90 -7.47
C TYR A 82 -20.46 -0.76 -7.77
N ASP A 83 -20.55 0.19 -6.85
CA ASP A 83 -21.49 1.31 -6.97
C ASP A 83 -20.96 2.43 -7.88
N SER A 84 -19.69 2.36 -8.31
CA SER A 84 -19.00 3.36 -9.14
C SER A 84 -19.13 4.78 -8.57
N GLN A 85 -18.96 4.90 -7.25
CA GLN A 85 -19.10 6.16 -6.52
C GLN A 85 -17.90 6.45 -5.64
N MET A 86 -17.61 7.73 -5.49
CA MET A 86 -16.61 8.24 -4.56
C MET A 86 -17.23 9.36 -3.73
N GLU A 87 -17.16 9.23 -2.41
CA GLU A 87 -17.62 10.25 -1.47
C GLU A 87 -16.44 11.03 -0.90
N VAL A 88 -16.65 12.33 -0.75
CA VAL A 88 -15.76 13.22 -0.02
C VAL A 88 -16.46 13.74 1.21
N TRP A 89 -15.89 13.44 2.36
CA TRP A 89 -16.33 13.83 3.68
C TRP A 89 -15.37 14.86 4.25
N VAL A 90 -15.88 15.83 4.98
CA VAL A 90 -15.10 16.97 5.48
C VAL A 90 -15.41 17.28 6.93
N LYS A 91 -14.43 17.88 7.63
CA LYS A 91 -14.60 18.50 8.95
C LYS A 91 -13.57 19.61 9.17
N ASP A 92 -13.83 20.52 10.10
CA ASP A 92 -12.92 21.62 10.42
C ASP A 92 -12.03 21.30 11.65
N ASN A 93 -12.58 20.64 12.66
CA ASN A 93 -11.80 20.24 13.84
C ASN A 93 -11.63 18.73 13.91
N ILE A 94 -10.53 18.28 14.50
CA ILE A 94 -10.18 16.84 14.57
C ILE A 94 -11.26 16.01 15.30
N ASN A 95 -11.92 16.60 16.30
CA ASN A 95 -12.94 15.94 17.12
C ASN A 95 -14.36 16.01 16.52
N ASP A 96 -14.59 16.86 15.52
CA ASP A 96 -15.89 16.98 14.89
C ASP A 96 -16.24 15.73 14.08
N PRO A 97 -17.54 15.36 13.98
CA PRO A 97 -17.94 14.32 13.05
C PRO A 97 -17.77 14.79 11.61
N PHE A 98 -17.32 13.87 10.75
CA PHE A 98 -17.28 14.13 9.31
C PHE A 98 -18.68 14.36 8.74
N GLN A 99 -18.79 15.32 7.85
CA GLN A 99 -20.01 15.66 7.11
C GLN A 99 -19.80 15.39 5.62
N LEU A 100 -20.82 14.84 4.95
CA LEU A 100 -20.73 14.56 3.52
C LEU A 100 -20.75 15.86 2.71
N PHE A 101 -19.62 16.15 2.07
CA PHE A 101 -19.56 17.26 1.13
C PHE A 101 -20.17 16.88 -0.22
N LYS A 102 -19.67 15.82 -0.87
CA LYS A 102 -20.10 15.46 -2.23
C LYS A 102 -19.88 13.99 -2.54
N THR A 103 -20.75 13.45 -3.40
CA THR A 103 -20.56 12.15 -4.04
C THR A 103 -20.26 12.36 -5.52
N TYR A 104 -19.13 11.82 -5.98
CA TYR A 104 -18.71 11.83 -7.36
C TYR A 104 -18.99 10.47 -8.01
N ARG A 105 -19.12 10.46 -9.33
CA ARG A 105 -19.19 9.22 -10.10
C ARG A 105 -17.78 8.82 -10.52
N VAL A 106 -17.40 7.58 -10.28
CA VAL A 106 -16.21 6.96 -10.88
C VAL A 106 -16.53 6.56 -12.31
N CYS A 107 -15.73 6.98 -13.28
CA CYS A 107 -16.03 6.82 -14.71
C CYS A 107 -16.05 5.37 -15.18
N ALA A 108 -15.08 4.60 -14.71
CA ALA A 108 -14.88 3.22 -15.15
C ALA A 108 -14.29 2.40 -13.99
N LEU A 109 -14.49 1.11 -14.03
CA LEU A 109 -13.89 0.14 -13.12
C LEU A 109 -13.08 -0.86 -13.94
N ALA A 110 -11.83 -1.07 -13.56
CA ALA A 110 -11.03 -2.17 -14.06
C ALA A 110 -11.06 -3.34 -13.06
N GLY A 111 -11.08 -4.56 -13.56
CA GLY A 111 -11.12 -5.78 -12.77
C GLY A 111 -12.49 -6.09 -12.17
N THR A 112 -12.47 -6.90 -11.11
CA THR A 112 -13.65 -7.37 -10.36
C THR A 112 -13.61 -6.89 -8.91
N LEU A 113 -14.58 -7.30 -8.08
CA LEU A 113 -14.44 -7.10 -6.64
C LEU A 113 -13.33 -8.00 -6.07
N GLY A 114 -12.65 -7.49 -5.08
CA GLY A 114 -11.50 -8.11 -4.44
C GLY A 114 -10.26 -7.23 -4.46
N PRO A 115 -9.26 -7.58 -3.64
CA PRO A 115 -8.04 -6.82 -3.52
C PRO A 115 -7.15 -6.98 -4.75
N LYS A 116 -6.33 -5.97 -5.05
CA LYS A 116 -5.22 -6.08 -5.99
C LYS A 116 -4.09 -6.92 -5.38
N ARG A 117 -3.50 -7.85 -6.17
CA ARG A 117 -2.49 -8.79 -5.66
C ARG A 117 -1.21 -8.86 -6.48
N MET A 118 -1.23 -8.41 -7.73
CA MET A 118 -0.02 -8.43 -8.57
C MET A 118 -0.07 -7.33 -9.63
N LYS A 119 1.10 -7.02 -10.17
CA LYS A 119 1.22 -6.16 -11.36
C LYS A 119 0.50 -6.81 -12.54
N GLY A 120 -0.28 -6.03 -13.29
CA GLY A 120 -0.97 -6.52 -14.48
C GLY A 120 -2.25 -7.32 -14.22
N ASP A 121 -2.75 -7.41 -12.98
CA ASP A 121 -4.05 -8.04 -12.68
C ASP A 121 -5.25 -7.15 -13.02
N PHE A 122 -5.01 -5.94 -13.51
CA PHE A 122 -6.01 -4.95 -13.89
C PHE A 122 -7.03 -4.66 -12.79
N GLN A 123 -6.65 -4.83 -11.52
CA GLN A 123 -7.53 -4.61 -10.37
C GLN A 123 -7.33 -3.21 -9.79
N VAL A 124 -8.45 -2.53 -9.53
CA VAL A 124 -8.48 -1.44 -8.57
C VAL A 124 -8.33 -2.06 -7.18
N PRO A 125 -7.35 -1.63 -6.34
CA PRO A 125 -7.17 -2.20 -5.01
C PRO A 125 -8.39 -1.95 -4.13
N GLU A 126 -8.59 -2.79 -3.12
CA GLU A 126 -9.52 -2.59 -2.01
C GLU A 126 -8.73 -2.57 -0.72
N GLY A 127 -9.07 -1.65 0.19
CA GLY A 127 -8.33 -1.49 1.43
C GLY A 127 -8.29 -0.04 1.92
N PHE A 128 -7.33 0.21 2.80
CA PHE A 128 -7.18 1.48 3.51
C PHE A 128 -5.87 2.15 3.12
N TYR A 129 -5.99 3.28 2.43
CA TYR A 129 -4.90 4.02 1.83
C TYR A 129 -4.92 5.48 2.27
N TYR A 130 -3.94 6.24 1.83
CA TYR A 130 -3.91 7.70 1.90
C TYR A 130 -3.24 8.28 0.64
N ILE A 131 -3.53 9.56 0.37
CA ILE A 131 -2.86 10.29 -0.70
C ILE A 131 -1.40 10.52 -0.29
N ASN A 132 -0.47 9.99 -1.07
CA ASN A 132 0.98 10.17 -0.87
C ASN A 132 1.64 11.07 -1.91
N GLU A 133 0.93 11.38 -3.00
CA GLU A 133 1.47 12.17 -4.09
C GLU A 133 0.41 13.08 -4.71
N PHE A 134 0.81 14.32 -5.02
CA PHE A 134 0.09 15.24 -5.88
C PHE A 134 0.83 15.32 -7.21
N ASN A 135 0.26 14.82 -8.29
CA ASN A 135 0.88 14.83 -9.61
C ASN A 135 0.18 15.82 -10.55
N PRO A 136 0.67 17.07 -10.64
CA PRO A 136 0.11 18.12 -11.50
C PRO A 136 0.45 17.92 -12.97
N ARG A 137 1.39 17.03 -13.29
CA ARG A 137 1.87 16.73 -14.65
C ARG A 137 1.47 15.36 -15.13
N SER A 138 0.42 14.78 -14.56
CA SER A 138 -0.06 13.46 -14.91
C SER A 138 -0.40 13.35 -16.40
N THR A 139 -0.11 12.21 -17.01
CA THR A 139 -0.57 11.86 -18.36
C THR A 139 -2.10 11.88 -18.45
N TYR A 140 -2.76 11.65 -17.32
CA TYR A 140 -4.22 11.66 -17.18
C TYR A 140 -4.73 12.95 -16.53
N TYR A 141 -4.26 14.10 -17.01
CA TYR A 141 -4.61 15.45 -16.60
C TYR A 141 -4.06 15.83 -15.20
N LEU A 142 -4.80 15.66 -14.13
CA LEU A 142 -4.37 15.78 -12.72
C LEU A 142 -4.51 14.43 -12.04
N SER A 143 -3.63 14.12 -11.09
CA SER A 143 -3.79 12.90 -10.32
C SER A 143 -3.28 13.00 -8.89
N LEU A 144 -3.88 12.17 -8.02
CA LEU A 144 -3.57 11.98 -6.63
C LEU A 144 -3.12 10.53 -6.43
N GLY A 145 -1.84 10.33 -6.11
CA GLY A 145 -1.27 9.00 -5.89
C GLY A 145 -1.69 8.42 -4.55
N LEU A 146 -1.88 7.10 -4.51
CA LEU A 146 -2.20 6.36 -3.30
C LEU A 146 -0.97 5.57 -2.83
N ASN A 147 -0.81 5.39 -1.52
CA ASN A 147 0.26 4.61 -0.92
C ASN A 147 0.09 3.08 -1.12
N TYR A 148 -0.40 2.68 -2.29
CA TYR A 148 -0.42 1.27 -2.71
C TYR A 148 0.99 0.84 -3.19
N PRO A 149 1.51 -0.36 -2.82
CA PRO A 149 0.96 -1.29 -1.85
C PRO A 149 1.18 -0.83 -0.40
N ASN A 150 0.14 -0.92 0.44
CA ASN A 150 0.25 -0.69 1.87
C ASN A 150 0.85 -1.93 2.60
N VAL A 151 0.89 -1.93 3.93
CA VAL A 151 1.46 -3.04 4.72
C VAL A 151 0.71 -4.36 4.46
N SER A 152 -0.62 -4.35 4.46
CA SER A 152 -1.45 -5.52 4.17
C SER A 152 -1.18 -6.07 2.76
N ASP A 153 -1.14 -5.17 1.76
CA ASP A 153 -0.87 -5.55 0.38
C ASP A 153 0.51 -6.18 0.21
N ARG A 154 1.55 -5.62 0.85
CA ARG A 154 2.91 -6.18 0.79
C ARG A 154 3.02 -7.58 1.38
N ILE A 155 2.23 -7.89 2.41
CA ILE A 155 2.20 -9.22 3.02
C ILE A 155 1.42 -10.20 2.15
N LEU A 156 0.30 -9.76 1.57
CA LEU A 156 -0.67 -10.64 0.92
C LEU A 156 -0.56 -10.68 -0.61
N SER A 157 0.17 -9.74 -1.24
CA SER A 157 0.36 -9.68 -2.68
C SER A 157 1.60 -10.43 -3.15
N ASP A 158 1.82 -10.49 -4.46
CA ASP A 158 3.06 -10.98 -5.04
C ASP A 158 4.25 -10.24 -4.45
N SER A 159 5.23 -10.97 -3.95
CA SER A 159 6.37 -10.39 -3.23
C SER A 159 7.35 -9.67 -4.11
N LEU A 160 7.41 -10.00 -5.40
CA LEU A 160 8.32 -9.40 -6.38
C LEU A 160 7.64 -8.29 -7.18
N GLN A 161 6.37 -8.49 -7.53
CA GLN A 161 5.62 -7.57 -8.38
C GLN A 161 4.20 -7.33 -7.86
N PRO A 162 4.04 -6.72 -6.67
CA PRO A 162 2.70 -6.42 -6.13
C PRO A 162 1.92 -5.42 -6.99
N GLY A 163 2.63 -4.73 -7.88
CA GLY A 163 2.13 -3.57 -8.61
C GLY A 163 2.40 -2.27 -7.85
N GLY A 164 1.96 -1.16 -8.42
CA GLY A 164 2.16 0.17 -7.87
C GLY A 164 1.45 1.20 -8.72
N GLU A 165 1.77 2.48 -8.49
CA GLU A 165 1.29 3.59 -9.32
C GLU A 165 -0.24 3.64 -9.44
N ILE A 166 -0.93 3.50 -8.31
CA ILE A 166 -2.38 3.61 -8.23
C ILE A 166 -2.74 5.07 -7.93
N TYR A 167 -3.56 5.65 -8.80
CA TYR A 167 -3.97 7.05 -8.72
C TYR A 167 -5.48 7.23 -8.79
N ILE A 168 -5.98 8.29 -8.18
CA ILE A 168 -7.25 8.92 -8.54
C ILE A 168 -6.90 10.00 -9.57
N HIS A 169 -7.50 9.97 -10.78
CA HIS A 169 -7.06 10.83 -11.89
C HIS A 169 -8.19 11.22 -12.85
N GLY A 170 -7.94 12.20 -13.71
CA GLY A 170 -8.82 12.62 -14.80
C GLY A 170 -8.85 11.63 -15.97
N SER A 171 -9.44 12.03 -17.07
CA SER A 171 -9.43 11.33 -18.39
C SER A 171 -10.21 10.02 -18.47
N CYS A 172 -11.07 9.68 -17.56
CA CYS A 172 -12.07 8.57 -17.62
C CYS A 172 -11.61 7.22 -18.22
N VAL A 173 -10.32 6.87 -18.19
CA VAL A 173 -9.76 5.60 -18.65
C VAL A 173 -8.97 4.93 -17.54
N THR A 174 -8.99 3.60 -17.47
CA THR A 174 -8.23 2.90 -16.41
C THR A 174 -7.83 1.49 -16.78
N VAL A 175 -6.72 1.05 -16.21
CA VAL A 175 -6.23 -0.33 -16.16
C VAL A 175 -5.95 -0.79 -14.72
N GLY A 176 -6.54 -0.08 -13.71
CA GLY A 176 -6.35 -0.40 -12.29
C GLY A 176 -6.36 0.82 -11.37
N CYS A 177 -6.40 2.03 -11.92
CA CYS A 177 -6.57 3.30 -11.18
C CYS A 177 -8.06 3.64 -10.99
N ILE A 178 -8.34 4.78 -10.33
CA ILE A 178 -9.70 5.27 -10.09
C ILE A 178 -9.92 6.52 -10.95
N PRO A 179 -10.53 6.38 -12.14
CA PRO A 179 -10.69 7.48 -13.07
C PRO A 179 -11.94 8.33 -12.74
N MET A 180 -11.78 9.63 -12.88
CA MET A 180 -12.84 10.64 -12.78
C MET A 180 -12.87 11.50 -14.06
N THR A 181 -13.90 12.31 -14.23
CA THR A 181 -13.84 13.37 -15.24
C THR A 181 -12.84 14.46 -14.82
N ASP A 182 -12.31 15.19 -15.79
CA ASP A 182 -11.36 16.28 -15.50
C ASP A 182 -11.98 17.34 -14.57
N ASN A 183 -13.24 17.68 -14.79
CA ASN A 183 -13.99 18.57 -13.89
C ASN A 183 -14.11 18.07 -12.45
N GLN A 184 -14.19 16.77 -12.24
CA GLN A 184 -14.32 16.18 -10.91
C GLN A 184 -12.95 16.09 -10.21
N ILE A 185 -11.90 15.74 -10.96
CA ILE A 185 -10.56 15.67 -10.36
C ILE A 185 -10.04 17.06 -10.02
N ASP A 186 -10.42 18.13 -10.77
CA ASP A 186 -10.13 19.52 -10.40
C ASP A 186 -10.64 19.82 -8.99
N GLU A 187 -11.93 19.55 -8.74
CA GLU A 187 -12.53 19.78 -7.44
C GLU A 187 -11.83 18.98 -6.34
N LEU A 188 -11.59 17.69 -6.57
CA LEU A 188 -10.96 16.81 -5.59
C LEU A 188 -9.52 17.23 -5.29
N TYR A 189 -8.76 17.61 -6.33
CA TYR A 189 -7.39 18.05 -6.20
C TYR A 189 -7.29 19.34 -5.37
N ILE A 190 -8.18 20.30 -5.62
CA ILE A 190 -8.26 21.57 -4.87
C ILE A 190 -8.59 21.29 -3.39
N LEU A 191 -9.59 20.46 -3.12
CA LEU A 191 -9.96 20.06 -1.76
C LEU A 191 -8.79 19.42 -1.02
N ALA A 192 -8.09 18.49 -1.68
CA ALA A 192 -6.93 17.81 -1.14
C ALA A 192 -5.76 18.79 -0.90
N ALA A 193 -5.52 19.72 -1.84
CA ALA A 193 -4.46 20.71 -1.71
C ALA A 193 -4.69 21.67 -0.54
N HIS A 194 -5.92 22.13 -0.33
CA HIS A 194 -6.28 22.95 0.83
C HIS A 194 -6.13 22.19 2.15
N ALA A 195 -6.59 20.93 2.22
CA ALA A 195 -6.45 20.12 3.43
C ALA A 195 -4.98 19.87 3.77
N LYS A 196 -4.15 19.57 2.76
CA LYS A 196 -2.70 19.42 2.96
C LYS A 196 -2.05 20.73 3.42
N ASP A 197 -2.41 21.87 2.83
CA ASP A 197 -1.91 23.18 3.24
C ASP A 197 -2.33 23.54 4.67
N ALA A 198 -3.50 23.06 5.11
CA ALA A 198 -3.99 23.18 6.49
C ALA A 198 -3.34 22.20 7.47
N GLY A 199 -2.40 21.34 7.03
CA GLY A 199 -1.63 20.43 7.85
C GLY A 199 -2.12 18.97 7.87
N GLN A 200 -3.04 18.57 6.99
CA GLN A 200 -3.41 17.17 6.84
C GLN A 200 -2.45 16.46 5.89
N ASP A 201 -1.33 15.95 6.42
CA ASP A 201 -0.31 15.28 5.60
C ASP A 201 -0.80 13.95 5.00
N PHE A 202 -1.60 13.19 5.73
CA PHE A 202 -2.15 11.92 5.31
C PHE A 202 -3.67 12.05 5.10
N ILE A 203 -4.08 12.22 3.84
CA ILE A 203 -5.51 12.29 3.48
C ILE A 203 -6.01 10.87 3.27
N PRO A 204 -6.89 10.34 4.16
CA PRO A 204 -7.33 8.95 4.10
C PRO A 204 -8.20 8.68 2.87
N VAL A 205 -7.92 7.55 2.22
CA VAL A 205 -8.69 7.01 1.08
C VAL A 205 -9.01 5.55 1.35
N HIS A 206 -10.28 5.26 1.63
CA HIS A 206 -10.74 3.89 1.81
C HIS A 206 -11.45 3.42 0.54
N ILE A 207 -11.06 2.26 0.04
CA ILE A 207 -11.64 1.65 -1.15
C ILE A 207 -12.37 0.39 -0.76
N PHE A 208 -13.69 0.41 -0.89
CA PHE A 208 -14.59 -0.66 -0.52
C PHE A 208 -15.08 -1.41 -1.78
N PRO A 209 -15.35 -2.73 -1.66
CA PRO A 209 -15.98 -3.48 -2.75
C PRO A 209 -17.36 -2.91 -3.10
N ILE A 210 -18.15 -2.58 -2.10
CA ILE A 210 -19.55 -2.18 -2.22
C ILE A 210 -19.92 -1.11 -1.18
N ARG A 211 -21.11 -0.50 -1.34
CA ARG A 211 -21.80 0.15 -0.23
C ARG A 211 -22.52 -0.90 0.61
N TYR A 212 -22.05 -1.14 1.83
CA TYR A 212 -22.61 -2.19 2.70
C TYR A 212 -24.02 -1.87 3.23
N ASN A 213 -24.45 -0.61 3.19
CA ASN A 213 -25.79 -0.19 3.53
C ASN A 213 -26.78 -0.18 2.34
N VAL A 214 -26.40 -0.72 1.18
CA VAL A 214 -27.24 -0.85 -0.01
C VAL A 214 -27.52 -2.33 -0.29
N LYS A 215 -28.77 -2.74 -0.12
CA LYS A 215 -29.17 -4.15 -0.23
C LYS A 215 -28.71 -4.82 -1.53
N ARG A 216 -28.90 -4.17 -2.69
CA ARG A 216 -28.47 -4.72 -4.00
C ARG A 216 -26.98 -5.00 -4.03
N SER A 217 -26.16 -4.10 -3.46
CA SER A 217 -24.71 -4.23 -3.44
C SER A 217 -24.29 -5.38 -2.52
N VAL A 218 -24.94 -5.52 -1.36
CA VAL A 218 -24.75 -6.63 -0.43
C VAL A 218 -25.13 -7.97 -1.05
N ASP A 219 -26.29 -8.05 -1.73
CA ASP A 219 -26.76 -9.26 -2.41
C ASP A 219 -25.76 -9.69 -3.50
N TYR A 220 -25.20 -8.73 -4.25
CA TYR A 220 -24.17 -9.01 -5.25
C TYR A 220 -22.87 -9.54 -4.61
N LEU A 221 -22.36 -8.90 -3.56
CA LEU A 221 -21.18 -9.35 -2.84
C LEU A 221 -21.38 -10.76 -2.27
N ASN A 222 -22.52 -11.04 -1.65
CA ASN A 222 -22.85 -12.35 -1.10
C ASN A 222 -22.85 -13.43 -2.20
N THR A 223 -23.37 -13.12 -3.38
CA THR A 223 -23.38 -14.03 -4.53
C THR A 223 -21.94 -14.30 -5.00
N LEU A 224 -21.12 -13.25 -5.11
CA LEU A 224 -19.73 -13.36 -5.57
C LEU A 224 -18.86 -14.14 -4.58
N THR A 225 -19.08 -13.93 -3.28
CA THR A 225 -18.25 -14.54 -2.22
C THR A 225 -18.80 -15.87 -1.71
N LYS A 226 -19.88 -16.38 -2.31
CA LYS A 226 -20.55 -17.64 -1.86
C LYS A 226 -19.58 -18.82 -1.77
N ASP A 227 -18.73 -18.93 -2.79
CA ASP A 227 -17.77 -20.02 -2.93
C ASP A 227 -16.31 -19.57 -2.72
N ASP A 228 -16.10 -18.35 -2.22
CA ASP A 228 -14.79 -17.79 -1.86
C ASP A 228 -14.76 -17.28 -0.41
N PRO A 229 -14.51 -18.17 0.56
CA PRO A 229 -14.41 -17.78 1.98
C PRO A 229 -13.32 -16.77 2.27
N SER A 230 -12.22 -16.76 1.48
CA SER A 230 -11.11 -15.81 1.65
C SER A 230 -11.55 -14.39 1.28
N LEU A 231 -12.17 -14.23 0.12
CA LEU A 231 -12.71 -12.95 -0.32
C LEU A 231 -13.82 -12.46 0.63
N LYS A 232 -14.68 -13.38 1.11
CA LYS A 232 -15.70 -13.07 2.10
C LYS A 232 -15.11 -12.52 3.40
N ARG A 233 -14.09 -13.19 3.95
CA ARG A 233 -13.40 -12.73 5.17
C ARG A 233 -12.75 -11.36 4.95
N PHE A 234 -12.10 -11.16 3.81
CA PHE A 234 -11.50 -9.86 3.47
C PHE A 234 -12.57 -8.75 3.40
N ALA A 235 -13.67 -8.98 2.70
CA ALA A 235 -14.77 -8.02 2.59
C ALA A 235 -15.39 -7.68 3.96
N LEU A 236 -15.54 -8.67 4.86
CA LEU A 236 -16.02 -8.45 6.23
C LEU A 236 -15.08 -7.54 7.04
N LYS A 237 -13.76 -7.60 6.82
CA LYS A 237 -12.83 -6.68 7.48
C LYS A 237 -12.96 -5.24 7.00
N LEU A 238 -13.28 -5.06 5.73
CA LEU A 238 -13.58 -3.74 5.20
C LEU A 238 -14.92 -3.21 5.72
N GLU A 239 -15.94 -4.09 5.83
CA GLU A 239 -17.23 -3.76 6.42
C GLU A 239 -17.10 -3.25 7.86
N ASP A 240 -16.21 -3.82 8.68
CA ASP A 240 -15.98 -3.35 10.05
C ASP A 240 -15.65 -1.84 10.09
N ALA A 241 -14.75 -1.38 9.20
CA ALA A 241 -14.40 0.04 9.13
C ALA A 241 -15.51 0.90 8.53
N PHE A 242 -16.26 0.35 7.57
CA PHE A 242 -17.44 1.03 7.01
C PHE A 242 -18.50 1.26 8.09
N ASP A 243 -18.88 0.24 8.85
CA ASP A 243 -19.90 0.31 9.91
C ASP A 243 -19.49 1.25 11.04
N TYR A 244 -18.18 1.21 11.42
CA TYR A 244 -17.65 2.15 12.42
C TYR A 244 -17.88 3.60 11.95
N PHE A 245 -17.51 3.91 10.70
CA PHE A 245 -17.68 5.26 10.17
C PHE A 245 -19.16 5.64 10.05
N GLU A 246 -20.03 4.73 9.59
CA GLU A 246 -21.47 5.00 9.52
C GLU A 246 -22.06 5.36 10.88
N LYS A 247 -21.58 4.71 11.95
CA LYS A 247 -22.07 4.91 13.30
C LYS A 247 -21.53 6.20 13.96
N TYR A 248 -20.23 6.45 13.81
CA TYR A 248 -19.54 7.48 14.59
C TYR A 248 -19.19 8.72 13.78
N ARG A 249 -19.21 8.64 12.46
CA ARG A 249 -18.68 9.69 11.55
C ARG A 249 -17.26 10.11 11.88
N GLN A 250 -16.47 9.16 12.41
CA GLN A 250 -15.05 9.25 12.71
C GLN A 250 -14.33 8.07 12.08
N LEU A 251 -13.04 8.24 11.79
CA LEU A 251 -12.23 7.15 11.28
C LEU A 251 -11.86 6.20 12.41
N PRO A 252 -12.01 4.87 12.21
CA PRO A 252 -11.46 3.90 13.16
C PRO A 252 -9.94 3.87 13.09
N VAL A 253 -9.30 3.38 14.15
CA VAL A 253 -7.91 2.95 14.09
C VAL A 253 -7.86 1.61 13.36
N ILE A 254 -7.06 1.55 12.29
CA ILE A 254 -6.91 0.36 11.46
C ILE A 254 -5.46 -0.08 11.51
N MET A 255 -5.25 -1.32 11.93
CA MET A 255 -3.94 -1.96 12.00
C MET A 255 -3.87 -3.14 11.00
N THR A 256 -2.67 -3.61 10.75
CA THR A 256 -2.43 -4.84 9.99
C THR A 256 -1.72 -5.84 10.90
N ASN A 257 -2.25 -7.04 11.04
CA ASN A 257 -1.62 -8.09 11.82
C ASN A 257 -0.46 -8.76 11.03
N GLU A 258 0.26 -9.68 11.68
CA GLU A 258 1.40 -10.39 11.07
C GLU A 258 1.01 -11.23 9.82
N LYS A 259 -0.26 -11.59 9.70
CA LYS A 259 -0.80 -12.33 8.54
C LYS A 259 -1.22 -11.42 7.38
N GLY A 260 -1.15 -10.11 7.58
CA GLY A 260 -1.59 -9.12 6.59
C GLY A 260 -3.08 -8.76 6.67
N ASP A 261 -3.84 -9.31 7.61
CA ASP A 261 -5.26 -8.98 7.76
C ASP A 261 -5.44 -7.63 8.43
N TYR A 262 -6.43 -6.88 8.00
CA TYR A 262 -6.84 -5.66 8.69
C TYR A 262 -7.52 -5.98 10.02
N VAL A 263 -7.19 -5.20 11.03
CA VAL A 263 -7.80 -5.22 12.36
C VAL A 263 -8.33 -3.83 12.65
N VAL A 264 -9.63 -3.72 12.81
CA VAL A 264 -10.32 -2.47 13.14
C VAL A 264 -10.52 -2.42 14.65
N ASP A 265 -9.97 -1.37 15.30
CA ASP A 265 -10.03 -1.23 16.75
C ASP A 265 -11.49 -1.13 17.26
N GLY A 266 -11.76 -1.78 18.40
CA GLY A 266 -13.07 -1.80 19.05
C GLY A 266 -14.10 -2.73 18.41
N ILE A 267 -13.76 -3.49 17.36
CA ILE A 267 -14.66 -4.47 16.74
C ILE A 267 -14.08 -5.88 16.88
N VAL A 268 -14.76 -6.70 17.70
CA VAL A 268 -14.46 -8.13 17.82
C VAL A 268 -15.58 -8.90 17.12
N ARG A 269 -15.35 -9.36 15.89
CA ARG A 269 -16.23 -10.33 15.24
C ARG A 269 -15.89 -11.74 15.72
N LYS A 270 -16.89 -12.52 16.03
CA LYS A 270 -16.70 -13.97 16.25
C LYS A 270 -16.13 -14.59 14.98
N PRO A 271 -15.17 -15.53 15.06
CA PRO A 271 -14.69 -16.24 13.89
C PRO A 271 -15.86 -16.84 13.13
N VAL A 272 -15.91 -16.64 11.81
CA VAL A 272 -16.82 -17.37 10.94
C VAL A 272 -16.31 -18.80 10.88
N VAL A 273 -16.89 -19.67 11.69
CA VAL A 273 -16.58 -21.10 11.66
C VAL A 273 -17.38 -21.68 10.49
N ASP A 274 -16.69 -22.15 9.47
CA ASP A 274 -17.31 -22.86 8.36
C ASP A 274 -17.78 -24.24 8.87
N GLU A 275 -19.10 -24.46 8.94
CA GLU A 275 -19.66 -25.73 9.42
C GLU A 275 -19.26 -26.93 8.56
N LYS A 276 -18.76 -26.71 7.34
CA LYS A 276 -18.27 -27.78 6.46
C LYS A 276 -16.89 -28.32 6.85
N GLU A 277 -16.12 -27.63 7.68
CA GLU A 277 -14.80 -28.10 8.15
C GLU A 277 -14.89 -29.28 9.15
N LYS A 278 -16.08 -29.58 9.72
CA LYS A 278 -16.23 -30.59 10.78
C LYS A 278 -16.30 -32.04 10.31
N GLN A 279 -16.24 -32.32 9.00
CA GLN A 279 -16.47 -33.67 8.48
C GLN A 279 -15.44 -34.22 7.47
N LYS A 280 -14.21 -33.71 7.45
CA LYS A 280 -13.18 -34.27 6.58
C LYS A 280 -12.47 -35.46 7.27
N PRO A 281 -12.30 -36.61 6.60
CA PRO A 281 -11.52 -37.70 7.15
C PRO A 281 -10.06 -37.28 7.35
N VAL A 282 -9.49 -37.74 8.49
CA VAL A 282 -8.06 -37.48 8.79
C VAL A 282 -7.21 -38.21 7.74
N ARG A 283 -6.59 -37.46 6.82
CA ARG A 283 -5.57 -37.99 5.91
C ARG A 283 -4.24 -38.09 6.63
N VAL A 284 -3.52 -39.17 6.34
CA VAL A 284 -2.16 -39.37 6.83
C VAL A 284 -1.27 -38.29 6.19
N LYS A 285 -0.71 -37.40 7.00
CA LYS A 285 0.21 -36.36 6.53
C LYS A 285 1.44 -36.99 5.89
N VAL A 286 1.73 -36.63 4.65
CA VAL A 286 2.97 -36.97 3.98
C VAL A 286 4.09 -36.12 4.59
N PRO A 287 5.20 -36.73 5.07
CA PRO A 287 6.31 -35.93 5.61
C PRO A 287 6.95 -35.10 4.50
N HIS A 288 6.90 -33.80 4.64
CA HIS A 288 7.50 -32.87 3.71
C HIS A 288 9.02 -32.74 3.90
N ARG A 289 9.70 -32.35 2.84
CA ARG A 289 11.17 -32.20 2.79
C ARG A 289 11.62 -31.01 3.64
N VAL A 290 12.10 -31.27 4.85
CA VAL A 290 12.58 -30.25 5.80
C VAL A 290 14.08 -30.42 6.00
N ARG A 291 14.84 -29.32 5.90
CA ARG A 291 16.26 -29.24 6.25
C ARG A 291 16.47 -28.23 7.38
N ASP A 292 17.39 -28.53 8.27
CA ASP A 292 17.83 -27.57 9.29
C ASP A 292 18.81 -26.58 8.64
N ILE A 293 18.36 -25.35 8.38
CA ILE A 293 19.15 -24.29 7.76
C ILE A 293 19.36 -23.19 8.78
N THR A 294 20.56 -23.17 9.35
CA THR A 294 20.92 -22.29 10.46
C THR A 294 21.29 -20.86 10.02
N VAL A 295 21.68 -20.68 8.75
CA VAL A 295 22.13 -19.38 8.23
C VAL A 295 21.33 -18.99 6.98
N LEU A 296 20.51 -17.97 7.11
CA LEU A 296 19.82 -17.32 5.99
C LEU A 296 20.43 -15.93 5.77
N THR A 297 20.67 -15.58 4.51
CA THR A 297 21.23 -14.28 4.14
C THR A 297 20.17 -13.42 3.47
N ASP A 298 19.97 -12.19 3.97
CA ASP A 298 19.05 -11.22 3.35
C ASP A 298 19.68 -10.49 2.16
N ALA A 299 20.98 -10.18 2.23
CA ALA A 299 21.72 -9.55 1.15
C ALA A 299 22.48 -10.60 0.32
N VAL A 300 22.18 -10.69 -0.97
CA VAL A 300 22.84 -11.58 -1.92
C VAL A 300 23.37 -10.79 -3.12
N TYR A 301 24.50 -11.22 -3.68
CA TYR A 301 25.03 -10.63 -4.91
C TYR A 301 24.28 -11.14 -6.14
N GLN A 302 23.99 -12.44 -6.19
CA GLN A 302 23.14 -13.06 -7.20
C GLN A 302 21.99 -13.80 -6.52
N TRP A 303 20.78 -13.58 -7.04
CA TRP A 303 19.59 -14.29 -6.59
C TRP A 303 19.58 -15.73 -7.09
N PRO A 304 18.85 -16.64 -6.41
CA PRO A 304 18.61 -17.99 -6.94
C PRO A 304 17.96 -17.92 -8.33
N GLU A 305 18.42 -18.78 -9.23
CA GLU A 305 17.88 -18.81 -10.59
C GLU A 305 17.30 -20.19 -10.91
N TYR A 306 16.05 -20.21 -11.36
CA TYR A 306 15.38 -21.42 -11.81
C TYR A 306 16.00 -21.93 -13.12
N PRO A 307 16.11 -23.23 -13.37
CA PRO A 307 16.61 -23.77 -14.64
C PRO A 307 15.80 -23.19 -15.83
N GLY A 308 16.51 -22.54 -16.75
CA GLY A 308 15.90 -21.82 -17.88
C GLY A 308 15.45 -20.41 -17.55
N GLY A 309 15.80 -19.88 -16.36
CA GLY A 309 15.57 -18.48 -15.97
C GLY A 309 14.16 -18.17 -15.53
N GLY A 310 13.89 -16.86 -15.30
CA GLY A 310 12.63 -16.40 -14.75
C GLY A 310 11.39 -16.73 -15.60
N GLN A 311 11.51 -16.72 -16.93
CA GLN A 311 10.37 -17.07 -17.80
C GLN A 311 10.00 -18.55 -17.68
N ALA A 312 10.99 -19.44 -17.57
CA ALA A 312 10.75 -20.88 -17.37
C ALA A 312 10.08 -21.12 -16.01
N PHE A 313 10.46 -20.37 -14.97
CA PHE A 313 9.82 -20.44 -13.67
C PHE A 313 8.36 -19.96 -13.72
N LEU A 314 8.06 -18.87 -14.41
CA LEU A 314 6.69 -18.40 -14.59
C LEU A 314 5.82 -19.44 -15.32
N ASN A 315 6.36 -20.06 -16.37
CA ASN A 315 5.66 -21.13 -17.09
C ASN A 315 5.38 -22.35 -16.18
N TYR A 316 6.36 -22.73 -15.35
CA TYR A 316 6.18 -23.78 -14.36
C TYR A 316 5.06 -23.44 -13.37
N LEU A 317 5.02 -22.22 -12.83
CA LEU A 317 3.98 -21.78 -11.90
C LEU A 317 2.59 -21.74 -12.54
N GLN A 318 2.50 -21.31 -13.82
CA GLN A 318 1.26 -21.32 -14.56
C GLN A 318 0.75 -22.75 -14.79
N GLN A 319 1.65 -23.67 -15.15
CA GLN A 319 1.29 -25.09 -15.33
C GLN A 319 0.84 -25.71 -14.00
N LEU A 320 1.60 -25.49 -12.94
CA LEU A 320 1.22 -25.91 -11.57
C LEU A 320 -0.13 -25.35 -11.18
N GLY A 321 -0.39 -24.07 -11.44
CA GLY A 321 -1.66 -23.42 -11.17
C GLY A 321 -2.84 -24.11 -11.88
N LYS A 322 -2.66 -24.53 -13.12
CA LYS A 322 -3.68 -25.31 -13.88
C LYS A 322 -3.92 -26.69 -13.28
N GLU A 323 -2.86 -27.39 -12.92
CA GLU A 323 -2.94 -28.73 -12.30
C GLU A 323 -3.64 -28.70 -10.93
N MET A 324 -3.35 -27.67 -10.15
CA MET A 324 -3.93 -27.50 -8.81
C MET A 324 -5.42 -27.12 -8.82
N VAL A 325 -6.01 -26.75 -9.97
CA VAL A 325 -7.46 -26.49 -10.08
C VAL A 325 -8.29 -27.72 -9.65
N ALA A 326 -7.79 -28.93 -9.94
CA ALA A 326 -8.47 -30.19 -9.58
C ALA A 326 -8.61 -30.38 -8.06
N TYR A 327 -7.81 -29.66 -7.26
CA TYR A 327 -7.79 -29.76 -5.80
C TYR A 327 -8.54 -28.60 -5.13
N LEU A 328 -9.09 -27.67 -5.91
CA LEU A 328 -9.87 -26.57 -5.36
C LEU A 328 -11.15 -27.09 -4.67
N PRO A 329 -11.50 -26.60 -3.49
CA PRO A 329 -12.71 -27.03 -2.80
C PRO A 329 -13.98 -26.46 -3.46
N GLY A 330 -15.01 -27.30 -3.55
CA GLY A 330 -16.34 -26.90 -4.01
C GLY A 330 -16.39 -26.42 -5.46
N SER A 331 -17.04 -25.29 -5.71
CA SER A 331 -17.19 -24.68 -7.03
C SER A 331 -16.14 -23.59 -7.32
N MET A 332 -15.10 -23.49 -6.50
CA MET A 332 -14.02 -22.53 -6.68
C MET A 332 -13.28 -22.82 -7.99
N LYS A 333 -13.23 -21.81 -8.88
CA LYS A 333 -12.58 -21.93 -10.19
C LYS A 333 -11.23 -21.20 -10.29
N LYS A 334 -10.95 -20.35 -9.30
CA LYS A 334 -9.75 -19.54 -9.25
C LYS A 334 -9.38 -19.22 -7.81
N ALA A 335 -8.08 -19.25 -7.51
CA ALA A 335 -7.55 -18.83 -6.23
C ALA A 335 -6.15 -18.24 -6.39
N PHE A 336 -5.71 -17.46 -5.40
CA PHE A 336 -4.33 -17.01 -5.26
C PHE A 336 -3.77 -17.55 -3.95
N VAL A 337 -2.69 -18.30 -4.05
CA VAL A 337 -1.98 -18.86 -2.91
C VAL A 337 -0.58 -18.29 -2.83
N GLN A 338 -0.01 -18.27 -1.62
CA GLN A 338 1.33 -17.76 -1.41
C GLN A 338 2.13 -18.77 -0.62
N VAL A 339 3.32 -19.09 -1.11
CA VAL A 339 4.25 -20.02 -0.51
C VAL A 339 5.59 -19.36 -0.22
N GLU A 340 6.22 -19.77 0.88
CA GLU A 340 7.60 -19.48 1.19
C GLU A 340 8.38 -20.81 1.09
N PHE A 341 9.61 -20.74 0.62
CA PHE A 341 10.54 -21.86 0.58
C PHE A 341 11.97 -21.34 0.62
N ILE A 342 12.93 -22.24 0.79
CA ILE A 342 14.34 -21.89 0.80
C ILE A 342 15.02 -22.62 -0.35
N VAL A 343 15.75 -21.89 -1.17
CA VAL A 343 16.73 -22.47 -2.10
C VAL A 343 18.03 -22.65 -1.31
N ASP A 344 18.38 -23.88 -1.04
CA ASP A 344 19.57 -24.22 -0.25
C ASP A 344 20.88 -24.01 -1.03
N THR A 345 22.01 -24.14 -0.40
CA THR A 345 23.35 -23.97 -0.99
C THR A 345 23.65 -24.93 -2.13
N ASP A 346 23.00 -26.08 -2.17
CA ASP A 346 23.07 -27.06 -3.27
C ASP A 346 22.05 -26.81 -4.39
N GLY A 347 21.27 -25.72 -4.27
CA GLY A 347 20.20 -25.36 -5.20
C GLY A 347 18.88 -26.09 -4.97
N THR A 348 18.78 -27.00 -4.00
CA THR A 348 17.54 -27.73 -3.74
C THR A 348 16.51 -26.83 -3.07
N PRO A 349 15.27 -26.70 -3.60
CA PRO A 349 14.19 -26.03 -2.91
C PRO A 349 13.65 -26.90 -1.78
N VAL A 350 13.59 -26.34 -0.57
CA VAL A 350 13.21 -27.04 0.66
C VAL A 350 12.39 -26.15 1.59
N ASN A 351 11.89 -26.71 2.71
CA ASN A 351 11.19 -25.97 3.76
C ASN A 351 9.99 -25.15 3.22
N PHE A 352 9.21 -25.77 2.35
CA PHE A 352 8.02 -25.15 1.81
C PHE A 352 7.00 -24.89 2.92
N LYS A 353 6.44 -23.70 2.91
CA LYS A 353 5.38 -23.27 3.83
C LYS A 353 4.33 -22.49 3.06
N VAL A 354 3.10 -22.92 3.08
CA VAL A 354 1.98 -22.14 2.56
C VAL A 354 1.65 -21.04 3.56
N VAL A 355 1.89 -19.78 3.16
CA VAL A 355 1.64 -18.59 3.99
C VAL A 355 0.20 -18.13 3.83
N LYS A 356 -0.29 -18.19 2.59
CA LYS A 356 -1.68 -17.98 2.23
C LYS A 356 -2.14 -19.16 1.40
N GLY A 357 -3.02 -19.96 1.94
CA GLY A 357 -3.56 -21.16 1.31
C GLY A 357 -5.07 -21.12 1.20
N ILE A 358 -5.65 -22.29 0.96
CA ILE A 358 -7.09 -22.48 0.81
C ILE A 358 -7.60 -23.31 1.99
N ASP A 359 -7.24 -24.58 2.04
CA ASP A 359 -7.46 -25.47 3.18
C ASP A 359 -6.24 -26.38 3.37
N GLU A 360 -6.24 -27.20 4.43
CA GLU A 360 -5.09 -28.04 4.78
C GLU A 360 -4.79 -29.07 3.68
N ASP A 361 -5.82 -29.72 3.11
CA ASP A 361 -5.67 -30.74 2.07
C ASP A 361 -5.07 -30.14 0.79
N PHE A 362 -5.56 -28.98 0.37
CA PHE A 362 -5.02 -28.26 -0.78
C PHE A 362 -3.58 -27.84 -0.52
N ASN A 363 -3.29 -27.31 0.68
CA ASN A 363 -1.96 -26.81 1.02
C ASN A 363 -0.92 -27.94 1.04
N ASP A 364 -1.25 -29.10 1.59
CA ASP A 364 -0.38 -30.29 1.60
C ASP A 364 -0.11 -30.79 0.18
N GLU A 365 -1.14 -30.84 -0.68
CA GLU A 365 -0.95 -31.23 -2.08
C GLU A 365 -0.08 -30.22 -2.82
N LEU A 366 -0.31 -28.91 -2.62
CA LEU A 366 0.49 -27.87 -3.23
C LEU A 366 1.98 -28.01 -2.86
N ILE A 367 2.30 -28.25 -1.60
CA ILE A 367 3.68 -28.50 -1.16
C ILE A 367 4.24 -29.75 -1.84
N THR A 368 3.46 -30.84 -1.89
CA THR A 368 3.86 -32.08 -2.55
C THR A 368 4.22 -31.87 -4.03
N GLN A 369 3.47 -31.04 -4.74
CA GLN A 369 3.79 -30.69 -6.13
C GLN A 369 5.01 -29.78 -6.24
N LEU A 370 5.15 -28.80 -5.36
CA LEU A 370 6.29 -27.87 -5.31
C LEU A 370 7.61 -28.60 -4.99
N GLU A 371 7.58 -29.67 -4.19
CA GLU A 371 8.75 -30.50 -3.89
C GLU A 371 9.28 -31.24 -5.12
N LYS A 372 8.53 -31.32 -6.21
CA LYS A 372 8.98 -31.87 -7.50
C LYS A 372 9.79 -30.88 -8.33
N MET A 373 9.90 -29.62 -7.89
CA MET A 373 10.73 -28.63 -8.57
C MET A 373 12.17 -29.12 -8.76
N PRO A 374 12.78 -28.84 -9.92
CA PRO A 374 14.19 -29.13 -10.14
C PRO A 374 15.08 -28.28 -9.24
N SER A 375 16.34 -28.68 -9.10
CA SER A 375 17.33 -27.87 -8.40
C SER A 375 17.62 -26.57 -9.17
N TRP A 376 17.76 -25.49 -8.42
CA TRP A 376 18.05 -24.15 -8.89
C TRP A 376 19.54 -23.87 -8.87
N LYS A 377 20.00 -22.85 -9.60
CA LYS A 377 21.27 -22.24 -9.30
C LYS A 377 21.15 -21.47 -7.98
N PRO A 378 21.96 -21.78 -6.95
CA PRO A 378 21.81 -21.15 -5.64
C PRO A 378 22.18 -19.66 -5.66
N ALA A 379 21.71 -18.92 -4.66
CA ALA A 379 22.17 -17.56 -4.42
C ALA A 379 23.65 -17.52 -4.10
N THR A 380 24.33 -16.40 -4.39
CA THR A 380 25.74 -16.23 -4.06
C THR A 380 26.02 -14.93 -3.31
N VAL A 381 27.02 -15.00 -2.40
CA VAL A 381 27.67 -13.87 -1.76
C VAL A 381 29.17 -14.07 -1.87
N ASN A 382 29.89 -13.14 -2.50
CA ASN A 382 31.31 -13.27 -2.75
C ASN A 382 31.69 -14.63 -3.38
N ASP A 383 30.98 -15.02 -4.42
CA ASP A 383 31.11 -16.29 -5.17
C ASP A 383 30.92 -17.58 -4.35
N LYS A 384 30.42 -17.46 -3.10
CA LYS A 384 30.03 -18.61 -2.28
C LYS A 384 28.53 -18.81 -2.32
N ALA A 385 28.10 -20.06 -2.55
CA ALA A 385 26.70 -20.42 -2.49
C ALA A 385 26.13 -20.21 -1.08
N VAL A 386 24.96 -19.57 -1.00
CA VAL A 386 24.25 -19.30 0.25
C VAL A 386 22.79 -19.71 0.14
N ALA A 387 22.20 -20.13 1.25
CA ALA A 387 20.77 -20.42 1.31
C ALA A 387 19.95 -19.11 1.30
N LYS A 388 18.91 -19.07 0.48
CA LYS A 388 18.06 -17.89 0.34
C LYS A 388 16.58 -18.24 0.46
N LYS A 389 15.88 -17.50 1.32
CA LYS A 389 14.43 -17.60 1.44
C LYS A 389 13.77 -16.91 0.25
N MET A 390 12.84 -17.60 -0.35
CA MET A 390 12.01 -17.16 -1.46
C MET A 390 10.55 -17.09 -1.01
N LYS A 391 9.81 -16.17 -1.60
CA LYS A 391 8.36 -16.04 -1.41
C LYS A 391 7.71 -15.90 -2.77
N GLN A 392 6.70 -16.71 -3.05
CA GLN A 392 6.09 -16.75 -4.37
C GLN A 392 4.57 -16.82 -4.27
N SER A 393 3.89 -16.03 -5.10
CA SER A 393 2.45 -16.14 -5.31
C SER A 393 2.17 -17.01 -6.51
N ILE A 394 1.14 -17.86 -6.42
CA ILE A 394 0.71 -18.77 -7.47
C ILE A 394 -0.76 -18.53 -7.73
N GLU A 395 -1.10 -18.25 -8.98
CA GLU A 395 -2.48 -18.21 -9.43
C GLU A 395 -2.94 -19.62 -9.76
N ILE A 396 -4.01 -20.06 -9.14
CA ILE A 396 -4.67 -21.34 -9.40
C ILE A 396 -5.87 -21.03 -10.30
N SER A 397 -5.79 -21.42 -11.56
CA SER A 397 -6.80 -21.09 -12.58
C SER A 397 -6.71 -22.05 -13.75
N ALA A 398 -7.86 -22.40 -14.34
CA ALA A 398 -7.93 -23.25 -15.52
C ALA A 398 -7.57 -22.51 -16.84
N GLN A 399 -7.43 -21.18 -16.79
CA GLN A 399 -7.14 -20.33 -17.94
C GLN A 399 -5.66 -20.01 -18.09
#